data_b03991d817d765fab18fa062e5a14d70
#
_entry.id   b03991d817d765fab18fa062e5a14d70
#
_cell.length_a   1.000
_cell.length_b   1.000
_cell.length_c   1.000
_cell.angle_alpha   90.00
_cell.angle_beta   90.00
_cell.angle_gamma   90.00
#
_symmetry.space_group_name_H-M   'P 1'
#
loop_
_entity.id
_entity.type
_entity.pdbx_description
1 polymer ?
#
loop_
_entity_poly.entity_id
_entity_poly.type
_entity_poly.pdbx_seq_one_letter_code
_entity_poly.pdbx_strand_id
1 'polypeptide(L)'
;MGFLYNEYILIIVLRYYNIKSYTNIYLSIDSERRRYLLYSSVLSGVLYGLKAEIVRVEVDVGNGIPSFEMSGFLSNEVKEARERVRVAIRNSGYELPPQRIVVNISPADIRKCGTGFDLPIALAILSANGYIDEVNVDNMIILGELSLDGSINGVSGVLPCVCEAKKSGISKALIPVSNYNEGRIVEKVNIIPTNSLKMAVQYINNGIIEHQRQDNPEQCRTTD
;
A
#
# COMPACT_ATOMS: atom_id res chain seq x y z
N MET A 1 7.72 22.28 19.01
CA MET A 1 6.96 21.14 19.58
C MET A 1 5.58 21.50 20.12
N GLY A 2 5.20 22.76 20.22
CA GLY A 2 3.90 23.22 20.76
C GLY A 2 2.78 23.46 19.74
N PHE A 3 3.07 23.55 18.44
CA PHE A 3 2.07 23.90 17.41
C PHE A 3 1.21 22.70 16.95
N LEU A 4 1.75 21.49 16.94
CA LEU A 4 1.04 20.28 16.48
C LEU A 4 -0.01 19.77 17.47
N TYR A 5 0.15 20.04 18.77
CA TYR A 5 -0.79 19.57 19.80
C TYR A 5 -2.11 20.36 19.81
N ASN A 6 -2.07 21.64 19.43
CA ASN A 6 -3.27 22.50 19.40
C ASN A 6 -4.21 22.16 18.21
N GLU A 7 -3.68 21.71 17.09
CA GLU A 7 -4.48 21.37 15.91
C GLU A 7 -5.27 20.08 16.08
N TYR A 8 -4.68 19.05 16.74
CA TYR A 8 -5.39 17.81 17.04
C TYR A 8 -6.59 18.02 17.98
N ILE A 9 -6.44 18.87 18.97
CA ILE A 9 -7.52 19.21 19.90
C ILE A 9 -8.64 19.97 19.18
N LEU A 10 -8.29 20.88 18.28
CA LEU A 10 -9.27 21.62 17.49
C LEU A 10 -10.07 20.71 16.56
N ILE A 11 -9.43 19.69 15.96
CA ILE A 11 -10.07 18.68 15.11
C ILE A 11 -11.09 17.86 15.90
N ILE A 12 -10.73 17.41 17.08
CA ILE A 12 -11.62 16.63 17.96
C ILE A 12 -12.81 17.48 18.41
N VAL A 13 -12.59 18.74 18.78
CA VAL A 13 -13.63 19.66 19.23
C VAL A 13 -14.60 20.00 18.09
N LEU A 14 -14.12 20.24 16.87
CA LEU A 14 -14.95 20.55 15.70
C LEU A 14 -15.79 19.34 15.23
N ARG A 15 -15.27 18.12 15.33
CA ARG A 15 -16.04 16.89 15.11
C ARG A 15 -17.15 16.69 16.14
N TYR A 16 -16.88 17.02 17.39
CA TYR A 16 -17.86 16.89 18.48
C TYR A 16 -19.06 17.84 18.33
N TYR A 17 -18.83 19.04 17.80
CA TYR A 17 -19.89 20.07 17.65
C TYR A 17 -20.62 20.06 16.30
N ASN A 18 -20.31 19.14 15.38
CA ASN A 18 -21.02 18.91 14.09
C ASN A 18 -21.29 20.20 13.27
N ILE A 19 -20.36 21.15 13.25
CA ILE A 19 -20.52 22.43 12.59
C ILE A 19 -20.15 22.32 11.10
N LYS A 20 -21.17 22.14 10.25
CA LYS A 20 -21.05 21.97 8.78
C LYS A 20 -20.35 23.13 8.04
N SER A 21 -20.29 24.33 8.60
CA SER A 21 -19.65 25.50 7.94
C SER A 21 -18.13 25.43 7.88
N TYR A 22 -17.48 24.61 8.70
CA TYR A 22 -16.03 24.46 8.72
C TYR A 22 -15.52 23.33 7.82
N THR A 23 -16.42 22.52 7.26
CA THR A 23 -16.02 21.44 6.33
C THR A 23 -15.35 22.00 5.07
N ASN A 24 -15.74 23.19 4.60
CA ASN A 24 -15.12 23.82 3.42
C ASN A 24 -13.73 24.41 3.72
N ILE A 25 -13.50 24.89 4.96
CA ILE A 25 -12.18 25.36 5.38
C ILE A 25 -11.26 24.15 5.59
N TYR A 26 -11.78 23.03 6.11
CA TYR A 26 -11.05 21.77 6.24
C TYR A 26 -10.66 21.17 4.90
N LEU A 27 -11.55 21.21 3.92
CA LEU A 27 -11.24 20.74 2.57
C LEU A 27 -10.18 21.61 1.89
N SER A 28 -10.10 22.92 2.19
CA SER A 28 -9.05 23.80 1.69
C SER A 28 -7.70 23.55 2.38
N ILE A 29 -7.69 23.33 3.70
CA ILE A 29 -6.48 22.97 4.46
C ILE A 29 -5.97 21.57 4.07
N ASP A 30 -6.88 20.62 3.85
CA ASP A 30 -6.54 19.27 3.38
C ASP A 30 -6.01 19.28 1.93
N SER A 31 -6.52 20.19 1.09
CA SER A 31 -5.99 20.43 -0.27
C SER A 31 -4.60 21.09 -0.25
N GLU A 32 -4.28 21.90 0.76
CA GLU A 32 -2.93 22.45 0.95
C GLU A 32 -1.97 21.40 1.53
N ARG A 33 -2.40 20.53 2.45
CA ARG A 33 -1.59 19.41 2.94
C ARG A 33 -1.25 18.42 1.82
N ARG A 34 -2.13 18.15 0.87
CA ARG A 34 -1.85 17.31 -0.31
C ARG A 34 -0.73 17.84 -1.20
N ARG A 35 -0.35 19.11 -1.08
CA ARG A 35 0.73 19.73 -1.88
C ARG A 35 2.15 19.46 -1.40
N TYR A 36 2.36 18.86 -0.22
CA TYR A 36 3.69 18.82 0.40
C TYR A 36 4.32 17.43 0.54
N LEU A 37 3.57 16.34 0.30
CA LEU A 37 4.16 15.02 0.22
C LEU A 37 4.56 14.77 -1.23
N LEU A 38 5.75 15.21 -1.62
CA LEU A 38 6.31 14.94 -2.96
C LEU A 38 7.03 13.60 -3.02
N TYR A 39 7.28 12.98 -1.89
CA TYR A 39 8.05 11.74 -1.74
C TYR A 39 7.33 10.79 -0.79
N SER A 40 7.37 9.50 -1.09
CA SER A 40 6.94 8.44 -0.17
C SER A 40 7.76 7.18 -0.41
N SER A 41 7.84 6.33 0.60
CA SER A 41 8.47 5.03 0.48
C SER A 41 7.73 3.94 1.23
N VAL A 42 7.65 2.74 0.65
CA VAL A 42 7.08 1.55 1.28
C VAL A 42 8.04 0.38 1.15
N LEU A 43 7.87 -0.63 2.02
CA LEU A 43 8.67 -1.84 1.95
C LEU A 43 7.92 -2.93 1.17
N SER A 44 8.68 -3.67 0.38
CA SER A 44 8.21 -4.85 -0.35
C SER A 44 9.24 -5.97 -0.24
N GLY A 45 8.99 -7.09 -0.89
CA GLY A 45 9.90 -8.22 -0.91
C GLY A 45 10.09 -8.79 -2.31
N VAL A 46 11.24 -9.37 -2.57
CA VAL A 46 11.55 -10.07 -3.81
C VAL A 46 12.19 -11.42 -3.50
N LEU A 47 11.87 -12.43 -4.31
CA LEU A 47 12.56 -13.71 -4.25
C LEU A 47 13.94 -13.57 -4.91
N TYR A 48 14.97 -14.05 -4.21
CA TYR A 48 16.32 -14.18 -4.70
C TYR A 48 16.81 -15.61 -4.44
N GLY A 49 16.69 -16.47 -5.46
CA GLY A 49 16.88 -17.91 -5.31
C GLY A 49 15.83 -18.51 -4.37
N LEU A 50 16.29 -19.14 -3.28
CA LEU A 50 15.43 -19.73 -2.24
C LEU A 50 15.17 -18.78 -1.06
N LYS A 51 15.72 -17.57 -1.09
CA LYS A 51 15.58 -16.57 -0.05
C LYS A 51 14.71 -15.41 -0.58
N ALA A 52 14.22 -14.62 0.34
CA ALA A 52 13.64 -13.33 0.01
C ALA A 52 14.55 -12.21 0.52
N GLU A 53 14.49 -11.08 -0.15
CA GLU A 53 15.16 -9.85 0.25
C GLU A 53 14.13 -8.73 0.39
N ILE A 54 14.28 -7.90 1.43
CA ILE A 54 13.44 -6.72 1.59
C ILE A 54 13.95 -5.64 0.64
N VAL A 55 13.02 -5.05 -0.10
CA VAL A 55 13.27 -3.97 -1.03
C VAL A 55 12.43 -2.76 -0.66
N ARG A 56 12.92 -1.58 -1.00
CA ARG A 56 12.22 -0.32 -0.79
C ARG A 56 11.70 0.19 -2.12
N VAL A 57 10.42 0.50 -2.16
CA VAL A 57 9.75 1.17 -3.28
C VAL A 57 9.62 2.64 -2.91
N GLU A 58 10.36 3.49 -3.58
CA GLU A 58 10.41 4.93 -3.38
C GLU A 58 9.69 5.61 -4.53
N VAL A 59 8.86 6.58 -4.21
CA VAL A 59 8.12 7.36 -5.20
C VAL A 59 8.35 8.83 -4.96
N ASP A 60 8.75 9.53 -6.01
CA ASP A 60 8.81 10.99 -6.07
C ASP A 60 7.80 11.50 -7.10
N VAL A 61 7.02 12.48 -6.69
CA VAL A 61 5.98 13.11 -7.50
C VAL A 61 6.29 14.58 -7.63
N GLY A 62 6.47 15.06 -8.86
CA GLY A 62 6.90 16.43 -9.11
C GLY A 62 6.11 17.13 -10.19
N ASN A 63 6.28 18.45 -10.24
CA ASN A 63 5.78 19.27 -11.33
C ASN A 63 6.61 19.03 -12.60
N GLY A 64 6.00 19.10 -13.77
CA GLY A 64 6.69 18.96 -15.04
C GLY A 64 5.83 18.29 -16.11
N ILE A 65 6.46 17.85 -17.19
CA ILE A 65 5.78 17.09 -18.23
C ILE A 65 5.30 15.76 -17.63
N PRO A 66 4.02 15.43 -17.71
CA PRO A 66 3.51 14.19 -17.17
C PRO A 66 4.27 12.98 -17.72
N SER A 67 4.89 12.24 -16.82
CA SER A 67 5.65 11.03 -17.14
C SER A 67 5.56 10.03 -16.00
N PHE A 68 5.82 8.76 -16.30
CA PHE A 68 5.93 7.70 -15.31
C PHE A 68 7.21 6.91 -15.59
N GLU A 69 8.22 7.19 -14.81
CA GLU A 69 9.54 6.60 -14.95
C GLU A 69 9.79 5.58 -13.84
N MET A 70 10.45 4.47 -14.18
CA MET A 70 10.82 3.44 -13.22
C MET A 70 12.29 3.11 -13.30
N SER A 71 12.97 3.07 -12.16
CA SER A 71 14.38 2.78 -12.02
C SER A 71 14.64 1.62 -11.04
N GLY A 72 15.84 1.07 -11.10
CA GLY A 72 16.27 -0.13 -10.40
C GLY A 72 16.59 -1.25 -11.37
N PHE A 73 17.05 -2.40 -10.89
CA PHE A 73 17.28 -3.57 -11.74
C PHE A 73 15.97 -4.35 -11.92
N LEU A 74 15.11 -3.87 -12.86
CA LEU A 74 13.71 -4.32 -13.04
C LEU A 74 13.59 -5.27 -14.23
N SER A 75 12.85 -6.35 -14.07
CA SER A 75 12.41 -7.20 -15.17
C SER A 75 11.34 -6.49 -16.02
N ASN A 76 10.97 -7.05 -17.16
CA ASN A 76 9.94 -6.47 -18.02
C ASN A 76 8.57 -6.47 -17.35
N GLU A 77 8.22 -7.52 -16.62
CA GLU A 77 6.96 -7.65 -15.88
C GLU A 77 6.79 -6.51 -14.86
N VAL A 78 7.89 -6.15 -14.16
CA VAL A 78 7.89 -5.02 -13.21
C VAL A 78 7.75 -3.69 -13.94
N LYS A 79 8.38 -3.52 -15.11
CA LYS A 79 8.23 -2.29 -15.91
C LYS A 79 6.82 -2.11 -16.47
N GLU A 80 6.13 -3.22 -16.79
CA GLU A 80 4.75 -3.22 -17.25
C GLU A 80 3.75 -2.83 -16.14
N ALA A 81 4.14 -2.97 -14.86
CA ALA A 81 3.34 -2.52 -13.71
C ALA A 81 2.87 -1.08 -13.84
N ARG A 82 3.63 -0.22 -14.54
CA ARG A 82 3.31 1.20 -14.76
C ARG A 82 1.88 1.40 -15.26
N GLU A 83 1.50 0.69 -16.31
CA GLU A 83 0.16 0.84 -16.91
C GLU A 83 -0.93 0.22 -16.01
N ARG A 84 -0.67 -0.96 -15.43
CA ARG A 84 -1.62 -1.61 -14.52
C ARG A 84 -1.91 -0.72 -13.31
N VAL A 85 -0.87 -0.22 -12.66
CA VAL A 85 -0.97 0.66 -11.47
C VAL A 85 -1.75 1.93 -11.77
N ARG A 86 -1.42 2.60 -12.89
CA ARG A 86 -2.08 3.85 -13.28
C ARG A 86 -3.58 3.67 -13.49
N VAL A 87 -3.96 2.60 -14.20
CA VAL A 87 -5.36 2.29 -14.47
C VAL A 87 -6.09 1.83 -13.21
N ALA A 88 -5.46 0.97 -12.39
CA ALA A 88 -6.03 0.47 -11.14
C ALA A 88 -6.31 1.61 -10.14
N ILE A 89 -5.39 2.57 -9.98
CA ILE A 89 -5.57 3.75 -9.12
C ILE A 89 -6.81 4.53 -9.58
N ARG A 90 -6.91 4.85 -10.87
CA ARG A 90 -8.05 5.58 -11.42
C ARG A 90 -9.37 4.82 -11.22
N ASN A 91 -9.39 3.52 -11.54
CA ASN A 91 -10.61 2.70 -11.44
C ASN A 91 -11.01 2.42 -9.99
N SER A 92 -10.08 2.57 -9.05
CA SER A 92 -10.36 2.55 -7.60
C SER A 92 -10.93 3.88 -7.07
N GLY A 93 -11.10 4.90 -7.92
CA GLY A 93 -11.70 6.18 -7.56
C GLY A 93 -10.71 7.22 -7.03
N TYR A 94 -9.40 7.02 -7.26
CA TYR A 94 -8.37 8.00 -6.90
C TYR A 94 -7.94 8.79 -8.14
N GLU A 95 -7.95 10.10 -8.02
CA GLU A 95 -7.51 10.99 -9.10
C GLU A 95 -6.06 11.41 -8.90
N LEU A 96 -5.23 11.18 -9.91
CA LEU A 96 -3.86 11.68 -9.95
C LEU A 96 -3.81 12.86 -10.92
N PRO A 97 -3.33 14.03 -10.48
CA PRO A 97 -3.13 15.15 -11.37
C PRO A 97 -2.09 14.81 -12.45
N PRO A 98 -2.08 15.52 -13.61
CA PRO A 98 -0.99 15.39 -14.57
C PRO A 98 0.33 15.82 -13.92
N GLN A 99 1.23 14.86 -13.66
CA GLN A 99 2.46 15.08 -12.91
C GLN A 99 3.56 14.12 -13.37
N ARG A 100 4.80 14.46 -13.07
CA ARG A 100 5.93 13.55 -13.23
C ARG A 100 5.97 12.60 -12.03
N ILE A 101 5.94 11.29 -12.29
CA ILE A 101 6.07 10.24 -11.29
C ILE A 101 7.37 9.50 -11.55
N VAL A 102 8.22 9.42 -10.54
CA VAL A 102 9.46 8.62 -10.58
C VAL A 102 9.36 7.55 -9.50
N VAL A 103 9.52 6.30 -9.90
CA VAL A 103 9.55 5.14 -9.01
C VAL A 103 10.95 4.55 -9.01
N ASN A 104 11.55 4.40 -7.84
CA ASN A 104 12.81 3.70 -7.68
C ASN A 104 12.63 2.49 -6.77
N ILE A 105 13.10 1.30 -7.19
CA ILE A 105 13.06 0.10 -6.36
C ILE A 105 14.48 -0.29 -5.99
N SER A 106 14.84 0.01 -4.75
CA SER A 106 16.18 -0.22 -4.19
C SER A 106 16.25 -1.53 -3.37
N PRO A 107 17.42 -2.16 -3.24
CA PRO A 107 18.73 -1.78 -3.82
C PRO A 107 18.84 -2.17 -5.31
N ALA A 108 19.70 -1.48 -6.07
CA ALA A 108 19.81 -1.64 -7.52
C ALA A 108 20.58 -2.90 -7.98
N ASP A 109 21.29 -3.56 -7.10
CA ASP A 109 22.08 -4.78 -7.36
C ASP A 109 21.22 -6.06 -7.38
N ILE A 110 20.03 -6.03 -6.80
CA ILE A 110 19.10 -7.14 -6.79
C ILE A 110 18.10 -6.99 -7.93
N ARG A 111 17.96 -8.03 -8.76
CA ARG A 111 16.96 -8.07 -9.83
C ARG A 111 15.57 -8.26 -9.26
N LYS A 112 14.64 -7.32 -9.55
CA LYS A 112 13.23 -7.40 -9.18
C LYS A 112 12.47 -8.09 -10.30
N CYS A 113 11.79 -9.17 -9.96
CA CYS A 113 11.00 -9.99 -10.88
C CYS A 113 9.60 -10.22 -10.31
N GLY A 114 8.66 -10.56 -11.21
CA GLY A 114 7.28 -10.86 -10.85
C GLY A 114 6.38 -9.63 -10.74
N THR A 115 5.11 -9.88 -10.49
CA THR A 115 4.04 -8.87 -10.49
C THR A 115 3.71 -8.33 -9.09
N GLY A 116 4.35 -8.84 -8.05
CA GLY A 116 4.08 -8.49 -6.64
C GLY A 116 4.36 -7.02 -6.27
N PHE A 117 4.91 -6.23 -7.18
CA PHE A 117 5.24 -4.83 -6.96
C PHE A 117 4.11 -3.85 -7.31
N ASP A 118 3.05 -4.29 -7.97
CA ASP A 118 1.97 -3.40 -8.39
C ASP A 118 1.32 -2.70 -7.20
N LEU A 119 0.95 -3.45 -6.16
CA LEU A 119 0.31 -2.91 -4.97
C LEU A 119 1.23 -1.96 -4.18
N PRO A 120 2.49 -2.32 -3.87
CA PRO A 120 3.39 -1.39 -3.18
C PRO A 120 3.65 -0.11 -3.98
N ILE A 121 3.80 -0.18 -5.32
CA ILE A 121 3.95 1.02 -6.17
C ILE A 121 2.69 1.89 -6.10
N ALA A 122 1.49 1.30 -6.22
CA ALA A 122 0.24 2.04 -6.13
C ALA A 122 0.07 2.76 -4.79
N LEU A 123 0.35 2.06 -3.68
CA LEU A 123 0.23 2.62 -2.33
C LEU A 123 1.27 3.72 -2.07
N ALA A 124 2.50 3.58 -2.58
CA ALA A 124 3.51 4.62 -2.49
C ALA A 124 3.11 5.88 -3.30
N ILE A 125 2.54 5.71 -4.51
CA ILE A 125 2.01 6.83 -5.31
C ILE A 125 0.86 7.52 -4.58
N LEU A 126 -0.07 6.75 -4.00
CA LEU A 126 -1.20 7.30 -3.24
C LEU A 126 -0.75 8.02 -1.97
N SER A 127 0.29 7.52 -1.29
CA SER A 127 0.90 8.18 -0.14
C SER A 127 1.56 9.50 -0.56
N ALA A 128 2.39 9.51 -1.61
CA ALA A 128 3.02 10.72 -2.13
C ALA A 128 1.99 11.79 -2.56
N ASN A 129 0.79 11.38 -2.98
CA ASN A 129 -0.33 12.26 -3.31
C ASN A 129 -1.25 12.58 -2.12
N GLY A 130 -0.90 12.18 -0.89
CA GLY A 130 -1.64 12.51 0.33
C GLY A 130 -2.97 11.76 0.51
N TYR A 131 -3.19 10.65 -0.19
CA TYR A 131 -4.33 9.75 0.05
C TYR A 131 -4.11 8.80 1.21
N ILE A 132 -2.86 8.59 1.60
CA ILE A 132 -2.41 7.71 2.69
C ILE A 132 -1.43 8.49 3.56
N ASP A 133 -1.57 8.36 4.87
CA ASP A 133 -0.61 8.92 5.83
C ASP A 133 0.63 8.00 5.91
N GLU A 134 1.83 8.56 5.68
CA GLU A 134 3.10 7.80 5.66
C GLU A 134 3.35 7.01 6.95
N VAL A 135 3.00 7.58 8.09
CA VAL A 135 3.18 6.92 9.40
C VAL A 135 2.46 5.58 9.48
N ASN A 136 1.41 5.40 8.69
CA ASN A 136 0.59 4.19 8.71
C ASN A 136 1.17 3.03 7.89
N VAL A 137 2.09 3.32 6.96
CA VAL A 137 2.78 2.29 6.14
C VAL A 137 4.13 1.89 6.71
N ASP A 138 4.61 2.59 7.75
CA ASP A 138 5.83 2.24 8.44
C ASP A 138 5.75 0.85 9.08
N ASN A 139 6.86 0.13 9.02
CA ASN A 139 6.98 -1.21 9.60
C ASN A 139 6.01 -2.24 9.00
N MET A 140 5.69 -2.09 7.71
CA MET A 140 4.79 -2.97 6.96
C MET A 140 5.44 -3.41 5.65
N ILE A 141 5.49 -4.73 5.40
CA ILE A 141 5.80 -5.24 4.06
C ILE A 141 4.52 -5.34 3.24
N ILE A 142 4.57 -4.95 1.97
CA ILE A 142 3.42 -4.91 1.07
C ILE A 142 3.72 -5.76 -0.17
N LEU A 143 2.83 -6.68 -0.51
CA LEU A 143 2.93 -7.55 -1.66
C LEU A 143 1.56 -7.66 -2.34
N GLY A 144 1.52 -7.66 -3.67
CA GLY A 144 0.28 -7.89 -4.42
C GLY A 144 0.37 -7.43 -5.87
N GLU A 145 -0.30 -8.16 -6.75
CA GLU A 145 -0.52 -7.79 -8.14
C GLU A 145 -1.86 -7.07 -8.28
N LEU A 146 -1.94 -6.03 -9.11
CA LEU A 146 -3.17 -5.31 -9.40
C LEU A 146 -3.77 -5.70 -10.74
N SER A 147 -5.05 -5.98 -10.75
CA SER A 147 -5.87 -5.95 -11.96
C SER A 147 -6.28 -4.51 -12.30
N LEU A 148 -6.67 -4.26 -13.54
CA LEU A 148 -7.04 -2.93 -14.02
C LEU A 148 -8.25 -2.32 -13.30
N ASP A 149 -9.13 -3.15 -12.73
CA ASP A 149 -10.28 -2.73 -11.92
C ASP A 149 -9.93 -2.37 -10.47
N GLY A 150 -8.67 -2.57 -10.07
CA GLY A 150 -8.19 -2.32 -8.71
C GLY A 150 -8.33 -3.52 -7.77
N SER A 151 -8.75 -4.69 -8.26
CA SER A 151 -8.68 -5.93 -7.49
C SER A 151 -7.25 -6.40 -7.32
N ILE A 152 -6.99 -7.15 -6.24
CA ILE A 152 -5.66 -7.63 -5.88
C ILE A 152 -5.60 -9.14 -6.08
N ASN A 153 -4.68 -9.56 -6.94
CA ASN A 153 -4.38 -10.96 -7.25
C ASN A 153 -3.28 -11.51 -6.34
N GLY A 154 -3.31 -12.83 -6.14
CA GLY A 154 -2.27 -13.55 -5.43
C GLY A 154 -0.93 -13.50 -6.15
N VAL A 155 0.13 -13.54 -5.35
CA VAL A 155 1.51 -13.51 -5.85
C VAL A 155 2.30 -14.68 -5.27
N SER A 156 3.37 -15.08 -5.97
CA SER A 156 4.28 -16.10 -5.49
C SER A 156 5.27 -15.56 -4.47
N GLY A 157 5.66 -16.41 -3.50
CA GLY A 157 6.76 -16.09 -2.58
C GLY A 157 6.39 -15.26 -1.39
N VAL A 158 5.12 -15.21 -1.00
CA VAL A 158 4.65 -14.48 0.18
C VAL A 158 5.28 -15.04 1.46
N LEU A 159 5.30 -16.36 1.64
CA LEU A 159 5.89 -16.97 2.84
C LEU A 159 7.35 -16.58 3.06
N PRO A 160 8.29 -16.76 2.11
CA PRO A 160 9.67 -16.34 2.31
C PRO A 160 9.82 -14.82 2.53
N CYS A 161 9.02 -13.99 1.86
CA CYS A 161 9.03 -12.54 2.08
C CYS A 161 8.57 -12.16 3.50
N VAL A 162 7.51 -12.78 4.01
CA VAL A 162 7.04 -12.54 5.38
C VAL A 162 8.02 -13.09 6.42
N CYS A 163 8.68 -14.23 6.14
CA CYS A 163 9.76 -14.74 6.99
C CYS A 163 10.93 -13.76 7.07
N GLU A 164 11.32 -13.17 5.95
CA GLU A 164 12.42 -12.19 5.93
C GLU A 164 12.01 -10.87 6.61
N ALA A 165 10.77 -10.42 6.40
CA ALA A 165 10.19 -9.28 7.10
C ALA A 165 10.28 -9.45 8.63
N LYS A 166 9.90 -10.62 9.14
CA LYS A 166 10.03 -10.94 10.58
C LYS A 166 11.46 -10.84 11.08
N LYS A 167 12.45 -11.39 10.34
CA LYS A 167 13.87 -11.31 10.71
C LYS A 167 14.37 -9.86 10.73
N SER A 168 13.86 -9.03 9.83
CA SER A 168 14.16 -7.60 9.73
C SER A 168 13.41 -6.75 10.75
N GLY A 169 12.63 -7.35 11.66
CA GLY A 169 11.87 -6.64 12.68
C GLY A 169 10.57 -6.00 12.18
N ILE A 170 10.13 -6.31 10.96
CA ILE A 170 8.88 -5.81 10.39
C ILE A 170 7.72 -6.61 11.00
N SER A 171 6.75 -5.90 11.57
CA SER A 171 5.68 -6.51 12.36
C SER A 171 4.35 -6.67 11.63
N LYS A 172 4.21 -6.12 10.43
CA LYS A 172 2.98 -6.15 9.64
C LYS A 172 3.25 -6.61 8.21
N ALA A 173 2.31 -7.34 7.61
CA ALA A 173 2.36 -7.74 6.20
C ALA A 173 0.98 -7.55 5.55
N LEU A 174 0.89 -6.65 4.58
CA LEU A 174 -0.31 -6.42 3.77
C LEU A 174 -0.16 -7.24 2.49
N ILE A 175 -1.01 -8.26 2.35
CA ILE A 175 -0.89 -9.28 1.30
C ILE A 175 -2.26 -9.58 0.66
N PRO A 176 -2.29 -10.19 -0.53
CA PRO A 176 -3.53 -10.66 -1.14
C PRO A 176 -4.28 -11.65 -0.25
N VAL A 177 -5.59 -11.57 -0.23
CA VAL A 177 -6.46 -12.51 0.52
C VAL A 177 -6.21 -13.96 0.14
N SER A 178 -5.91 -14.23 -1.13
CA SER A 178 -5.58 -15.56 -1.64
C SER A 178 -4.27 -16.15 -1.04
N ASN A 179 -3.36 -15.29 -0.58
CA ASN A 179 -2.12 -15.68 0.09
C ASN A 179 -2.23 -15.71 1.62
N TYR A 180 -3.41 -15.45 2.19
CA TYR A 180 -3.58 -15.36 3.65
C TYR A 180 -3.11 -16.62 4.38
N ASN A 181 -3.49 -17.81 3.88
CA ASN A 181 -3.12 -19.08 4.51
C ASN A 181 -1.61 -19.34 4.47
N GLU A 182 -0.91 -18.84 3.45
CA GLU A 182 0.54 -18.90 3.32
C GLU A 182 1.21 -17.93 4.32
N GLY A 183 0.75 -16.68 4.38
CA GLY A 183 1.34 -15.65 5.23
C GLY A 183 1.14 -15.91 6.72
N ARG A 184 -0.03 -16.39 7.15
CA ARG A 184 -0.37 -16.63 8.56
C ARG A 184 0.46 -17.71 9.26
N ILE A 185 1.21 -18.51 8.50
CA ILE A 185 2.13 -19.50 9.06
C ILE A 185 3.25 -18.81 9.86
N VAL A 186 3.60 -17.58 9.50
CA VAL A 186 4.68 -16.82 10.16
C VAL A 186 4.14 -16.14 11.41
N GLU A 187 4.38 -16.75 12.55
CA GLU A 187 4.01 -16.18 13.86
C GLU A 187 4.67 -14.81 14.12
N LYS A 188 4.01 -13.97 14.92
CA LYS A 188 4.47 -12.63 15.35
C LYS A 188 4.56 -11.57 14.23
N VAL A 189 4.01 -11.84 13.06
CA VAL A 189 3.75 -10.86 12.02
C VAL A 189 2.23 -10.73 11.88
N ASN A 190 1.71 -9.51 11.98
CA ASN A 190 0.28 -9.25 11.77
C ASN A 190 -0.01 -9.28 10.27
N ILE A 191 -0.72 -10.32 9.82
CA ILE A 191 -1.08 -10.49 8.42
C ILE A 191 -2.39 -9.76 8.13
N ILE A 192 -2.35 -8.88 7.15
CA ILE A 192 -3.44 -8.02 6.72
C ILE A 192 -3.86 -8.46 5.31
N PRO A 193 -4.87 -9.32 5.20
CA PRO A 193 -5.34 -9.74 3.88
C PRO A 193 -6.18 -8.64 3.22
N THR A 194 -5.93 -8.41 1.93
CA THR A 194 -6.69 -7.42 1.15
C THR A 194 -7.03 -7.94 -0.24
N ASN A 195 -8.20 -7.58 -0.76
CA ASN A 195 -8.70 -8.00 -2.07
C ASN A 195 -8.81 -6.86 -3.08
N SER A 196 -8.62 -5.60 -2.65
CA SER A 196 -8.71 -4.45 -3.53
C SER A 196 -7.83 -3.29 -3.03
N LEU A 197 -7.39 -2.45 -3.97
CA LEU A 197 -6.61 -1.25 -3.66
C LEU A 197 -7.37 -0.31 -2.71
N LYS A 198 -8.70 -0.19 -2.90
CA LYS A 198 -9.55 0.63 -2.03
C LYS A 198 -9.55 0.12 -0.59
N MET A 199 -9.68 -1.20 -0.39
CA MET A 199 -9.64 -1.83 0.92
C MET A 199 -8.26 -1.65 1.58
N ALA A 200 -7.17 -1.77 0.82
CA ALA A 200 -5.82 -1.54 1.30
C ALA A 200 -5.65 -0.11 1.84
N VAL A 201 -6.09 0.90 1.10
CA VAL A 201 -6.05 2.32 1.52
C VAL A 201 -6.93 2.56 2.74
N GLN A 202 -8.14 2.01 2.77
CA GLN A 202 -9.03 2.14 3.93
C GLN A 202 -8.41 1.54 5.19
N TYR A 203 -7.80 0.36 5.07
CA TYR A 203 -7.11 -0.25 6.20
C TYR A 203 -5.96 0.61 6.71
N ILE A 204 -5.11 1.10 5.81
CA ILE A 204 -3.96 1.91 6.20
C ILE A 204 -4.41 3.18 6.92
N ASN A 205 -5.46 3.86 6.43
CA ASN A 205 -5.92 5.12 7.02
C ASN A 205 -6.71 4.94 8.33
N ASN A 206 -7.48 3.87 8.46
CA ASN A 206 -8.42 3.70 9.57
C ASN A 206 -8.02 2.58 10.55
N GLY A 207 -7.08 1.71 10.19
CA GLY A 207 -6.70 0.54 10.98
C GLY A 207 -7.76 -0.56 11.07
N ILE A 208 -8.83 -0.45 10.28
CA ILE A 208 -9.98 -1.36 10.33
C ILE A 208 -10.09 -2.12 9.01
N ILE A 209 -10.03 -3.45 9.08
CA ILE A 209 -10.58 -4.31 8.04
C ILE A 209 -11.97 -4.72 8.51
N GLU A 210 -13.00 -4.31 7.79
CA GLU A 210 -14.28 -4.99 7.88
C GLU A 210 -14.09 -6.42 7.34
N HIS A 211 -13.83 -7.35 8.22
CA HIS A 211 -13.90 -8.76 7.88
C HIS A 211 -15.35 -9.06 7.49
N GLN A 212 -15.62 -9.17 6.19
CA GLN A 212 -16.71 -10.01 5.76
C GLN A 212 -16.36 -11.42 6.26
N ARG A 213 -17.02 -11.86 7.34
CA ARG A 213 -17.01 -13.23 7.79
C ARG A 213 -17.49 -14.06 6.61
N GLN A 214 -16.59 -14.66 5.87
CA GLN A 214 -16.93 -15.84 5.09
C GLN A 214 -17.07 -16.96 6.13
N ASP A 215 -18.30 -17.09 6.64
CA ASP A 215 -18.74 -18.31 7.28
C ASP A 215 -18.56 -19.43 6.26
N ASN A 216 -17.57 -20.25 6.46
CA ASN A 216 -17.35 -21.45 5.69
C ASN A 216 -18.14 -22.58 6.36
N PRO A 217 -19.34 -22.99 5.84
CA PRO A 217 -20.06 -24.12 6.35
C PRO A 217 -19.69 -25.38 5.56
N GLU A 218 -18.46 -25.87 5.71
CA GLU A 218 -18.18 -27.26 5.34
C GLU A 218 -17.57 -27.99 6.52
N GLN A 219 -18.46 -28.35 7.44
CA GLN A 219 -18.27 -29.52 8.28
C GLN A 219 -18.36 -30.76 7.39
N CYS A 220 -17.23 -31.42 7.17
CA CYS A 220 -17.19 -32.79 6.70
C CYS A 220 -18.15 -33.63 7.55
N ARG A 221 -19.25 -34.07 6.96
CA ARG A 221 -20.03 -35.21 7.45
C ARG A 221 -19.22 -36.44 7.11
N THR A 222 -18.59 -37.01 8.10
CA THR A 222 -18.23 -38.43 8.10
C THR A 222 -19.53 -39.21 8.11
N THR A 223 -19.80 -39.91 7.05
CA THR A 223 -20.79 -41.01 7.04
C THR A 223 -20.03 -42.33 7.24
N ASP A 224 -20.48 -43.01 8.26
CA ASP A 224 -20.20 -44.42 8.56
C ASP A 224 -20.52 -45.36 7.38
#